data_741eb02fdd05061d952ea865280991b5
#
_entry.id   741eb02fdd05061d952ea865280991b5
#
_cell.length_a   1.000
_cell.length_b   1.000
_cell.length_c   1.000
_cell.angle_alpha   90.00
_cell.angle_beta   90.00
_cell.angle_gamma   90.00
#
_symmetry.space_group_name_H-M   'P 1'
#
loop_
_entity.id
_entity.type
_entity.pdbx_description
1 polymer ?
#
loop_
_entity_poly.entity_id
_entity_poly.type
_entity_poly.pdbx_seq_one_letter_code
_entity_poly.pdbx_strand_id
1 'polypeptide(L)'
;MVAVTALGLAAAFLFALSAFLQQRAASIIIGADTASLRDASGVKPLLGRLVRNRTWLAGWLTNLGGVGTQAAALKVGSVAAVQPMMAAQLLFVLSLASGEERRWPSPRDWKSALAVCAGLVLLLTADASSLTGEPHRNRVFMATVCVVSLVLILRQVSRHTFPWLAGLLVGVAAGLCHALNAVYLKLTVEDLFHGRVLATLSDWPVYALDATALSGMLLVQIAFASGPLPPAVAAMGVTNPVASFVLGILAFDAPAPRDPGVLSAIAVSGLLIALGIVGLANASSARRLYWPDTESGGPFTTDTVDADHGGVGRQRCS
;
A
#
# COMPACT_ATOMS: atom_id res chain seq x y z
N MET A 1 0.24 30.13 0.19
CA MET A 1 -0.18 29.06 1.12
C MET A 1 -1.46 28.39 0.67
N VAL A 2 -2.59 29.09 0.47
CA VAL A 2 -3.89 28.47 0.11
C VAL A 2 -3.80 27.61 -1.17
N ALA A 3 -3.16 28.11 -2.23
CA ALA A 3 -3.02 27.35 -3.49
C ALA A 3 -2.20 26.06 -3.32
N VAL A 4 -1.11 26.08 -2.55
CA VAL A 4 -0.28 24.90 -2.27
C VAL A 4 -1.08 23.86 -1.49
N THR A 5 -1.82 24.30 -0.46
CA THR A 5 -2.66 23.42 0.34
C THR A 5 -3.78 22.79 -0.49
N ALA A 6 -4.47 23.58 -1.31
CA ALA A 6 -5.54 23.11 -2.16
C ALA A 6 -5.03 22.08 -3.19
N LEU A 7 -3.92 22.37 -3.87
CA LEU A 7 -3.31 21.46 -4.84
C LEU A 7 -2.76 20.20 -4.17
N GLY A 8 -2.12 20.31 -3.00
CA GLY A 8 -1.61 19.16 -2.25
C GLY A 8 -2.71 18.21 -1.82
N LEU A 9 -3.80 18.76 -1.24
CA LEU A 9 -4.96 17.94 -0.85
C LEU A 9 -5.70 17.36 -2.06
N ALA A 10 -5.82 18.11 -3.17
CA ALA A 10 -6.39 17.60 -4.40
C ALA A 10 -5.57 16.42 -4.98
N ALA A 11 -4.25 16.53 -4.98
CA ALA A 11 -3.37 15.44 -5.38
C ALA A 11 -3.54 14.21 -4.47
N ALA A 12 -3.56 14.40 -3.15
CA ALA A 12 -3.80 13.33 -2.19
C ALA A 12 -5.16 12.64 -2.41
N PHE A 13 -6.20 13.40 -2.71
CA PHE A 13 -7.52 12.85 -3.06
C PHE A 13 -7.49 12.05 -4.36
N LEU A 14 -6.84 12.57 -5.42
CA LEU A 14 -6.72 11.86 -6.69
C LEU A 14 -5.94 10.55 -6.55
N PHE A 15 -4.87 10.52 -5.76
CA PHE A 15 -4.16 9.27 -5.46
C PHE A 15 -5.02 8.28 -4.66
N ALA A 16 -5.80 8.77 -3.70
CA ALA A 16 -6.74 7.94 -2.95
C ALA A 16 -7.81 7.32 -3.87
N LEU A 17 -8.40 8.15 -4.75
CA LEU A 17 -9.40 7.70 -5.70
C LEU A 17 -8.81 6.71 -6.72
N SER A 18 -7.58 6.96 -7.17
CA SER A 18 -6.84 6.03 -8.02
C SER A 18 -6.67 4.65 -7.36
N ALA A 19 -6.17 4.63 -6.13
CA ALA A 19 -5.98 3.39 -5.37
C ALA A 19 -7.31 2.64 -5.17
N PHE A 20 -8.37 3.35 -4.85
CA PHE A 20 -9.72 2.80 -4.70
C PHE A 20 -10.26 2.17 -5.99
N LEU A 21 -10.17 2.87 -7.13
CA LEU A 21 -10.62 2.36 -8.43
C LEU A 21 -9.80 1.14 -8.88
N GLN A 22 -8.49 1.17 -8.68
CA GLN A 22 -7.61 0.06 -9.01
C GLN A 22 -7.88 -1.16 -8.13
N GLN A 23 -8.09 -0.98 -6.83
CA GLN A 23 -8.45 -2.07 -5.93
C GLN A 23 -9.80 -2.69 -6.31
N ARG A 24 -10.81 -1.86 -6.57
CA ARG A 24 -12.14 -2.33 -6.99
C ARG A 24 -12.05 -3.19 -8.26
N ALA A 25 -11.27 -2.75 -9.24
CA ALA A 25 -11.05 -3.52 -10.47
C ALA A 25 -10.31 -4.84 -10.17
N ALA A 26 -9.27 -4.79 -9.32
CA ALA A 26 -8.50 -5.97 -8.94
C ALA A 26 -9.36 -6.98 -8.18
N SER A 27 -10.18 -6.56 -7.22
CA SER A 27 -11.04 -7.44 -6.43
C SER A 27 -12.11 -8.14 -7.27
N ILE A 28 -12.69 -7.47 -8.28
CA ILE A 28 -13.66 -8.07 -9.20
C ILE A 28 -12.99 -9.14 -10.06
N ILE A 29 -11.78 -8.88 -10.57
CA ILE A 29 -11.06 -9.81 -11.46
C ILE A 29 -10.59 -11.04 -10.69
N ILE A 30 -10.19 -10.86 -9.43
CA ILE A 30 -9.64 -11.94 -8.57
C ILE A 30 -10.74 -12.72 -7.88
N GLY A 31 -11.85 -12.07 -7.50
CA GLY A 31 -13.02 -12.77 -6.97
C GLY A 31 -13.56 -13.85 -7.92
N ALA A 32 -13.27 -13.70 -9.23
CA ALA A 32 -13.58 -14.70 -10.25
C ALA A 32 -12.55 -15.85 -10.33
N ASP A 33 -11.34 -15.71 -9.73
CA ASP A 33 -10.25 -16.67 -10.01
C ASP A 33 -9.21 -16.72 -8.85
N THR A 34 -9.68 -17.01 -7.64
CA THR A 34 -8.85 -17.01 -6.41
C THR A 34 -7.70 -18.04 -6.40
N ALA A 35 -7.75 -19.05 -7.27
CA ALA A 35 -6.71 -20.08 -7.35
C ALA A 35 -5.46 -19.64 -8.12
N SER A 36 -5.60 -18.71 -9.08
CA SER A 36 -4.52 -18.37 -10.03
C SER A 36 -3.45 -17.42 -9.49
N LEU A 37 -3.71 -16.71 -8.38
CA LEU A 37 -2.76 -15.73 -7.82
C LEU A 37 -1.68 -16.32 -6.90
N ARG A 38 -1.88 -17.56 -6.46
CA ARG A 38 -0.89 -18.23 -5.60
C ARG A 38 0.32 -18.69 -6.41
N ASP A 39 0.16 -18.91 -7.71
CA ASP A 39 1.23 -19.30 -8.61
C ASP A 39 1.78 -18.11 -9.41
N ALA A 40 3.10 -18.09 -9.61
CA ALA A 40 3.79 -17.06 -10.41
C ALA A 40 3.29 -16.98 -11.87
N SER A 41 2.65 -18.04 -12.38
CA SER A 41 2.02 -18.10 -13.71
C SER A 41 0.76 -17.23 -13.83
N GLY A 42 0.11 -16.88 -12.70
CA GLY A 42 -1.11 -16.06 -12.68
C GLY A 42 -0.93 -14.56 -12.88
N VAL A 43 0.29 -14.03 -12.76
CA VAL A 43 0.54 -12.57 -12.84
C VAL A 43 0.34 -12.02 -14.26
N LYS A 44 0.81 -12.73 -15.29
CA LYS A 44 0.65 -12.30 -16.70
C LYS A 44 -0.81 -12.22 -17.15
N PRO A 45 -1.65 -13.27 -16.96
CA PRO A 45 -3.07 -13.20 -17.32
C PRO A 45 -3.83 -12.17 -16.48
N LEU A 46 -3.48 -11.96 -15.23
CA LEU A 46 -4.05 -10.93 -14.37
C LEU A 46 -3.80 -9.52 -14.96
N LEU A 47 -2.55 -9.23 -15.30
CA LEU A 47 -2.18 -7.94 -15.89
C LEU A 47 -2.93 -7.68 -17.21
N GLY A 48 -3.05 -8.69 -18.08
CA GLY A 48 -3.79 -8.59 -19.31
C GLY A 48 -5.30 -8.30 -19.13
N ARG A 49 -5.91 -8.85 -18.07
CA ARG A 49 -7.31 -8.56 -17.71
C ARG A 49 -7.45 -7.16 -17.09
N LEU A 50 -6.51 -6.74 -16.23
CA LEU A 50 -6.50 -5.42 -15.62
C LEU A 50 -6.41 -4.30 -16.65
N VAL A 51 -5.48 -4.39 -17.60
CA VAL A 51 -5.27 -3.37 -18.64
C VAL A 51 -6.50 -3.22 -19.57
N ARG A 52 -7.36 -4.24 -19.69
CA ARG A 52 -8.62 -4.18 -20.43
C ARG A 52 -9.81 -3.69 -19.58
N ASN A 53 -9.65 -3.55 -18.28
CA ASN A 53 -10.72 -3.12 -17.40
C ASN A 53 -10.83 -1.60 -17.36
N ARG A 54 -11.99 -1.05 -17.74
CA ARG A 54 -12.24 0.41 -17.78
C ARG A 54 -12.06 1.08 -16.41
N THR A 55 -12.46 0.42 -15.34
CA THR A 55 -12.32 0.96 -13.97
C THR A 55 -10.85 1.05 -13.57
N TRP A 56 -10.05 0.06 -13.94
CA TRP A 56 -8.62 0.07 -13.71
C TRP A 56 -7.92 1.17 -14.51
N LEU A 57 -8.28 1.34 -15.80
CA LEU A 57 -7.77 2.42 -16.63
C LEU A 57 -8.17 3.80 -16.10
N ALA A 58 -9.42 3.95 -15.63
CA ALA A 58 -9.85 5.19 -14.96
C ALA A 58 -9.00 5.47 -13.71
N GLY A 59 -8.69 4.44 -12.92
CA GLY A 59 -7.76 4.56 -11.78
C GLY A 59 -6.37 5.03 -12.21
N TRP A 60 -5.84 4.51 -13.32
CA TRP A 60 -4.56 4.94 -13.88
C TRP A 60 -4.58 6.39 -14.36
N LEU A 61 -5.63 6.80 -15.08
CA LEU A 61 -5.81 8.20 -15.49
C LEU A 61 -5.91 9.14 -14.29
N THR A 62 -6.64 8.71 -13.25
CA THR A 62 -6.72 9.46 -11.99
C THR A 62 -5.35 9.57 -11.30
N ASN A 63 -4.53 8.52 -11.37
CA ASN A 63 -3.16 8.54 -10.85
C ASN A 63 -2.30 9.57 -11.59
N LEU A 64 -2.36 9.59 -12.93
CA LEU A 64 -1.65 10.58 -13.74
C LEU A 64 -2.11 12.00 -13.42
N GLY A 65 -3.42 12.19 -13.23
CA GLY A 65 -3.98 13.46 -12.75
C GLY A 65 -3.42 13.86 -11.38
N GLY A 66 -3.29 12.88 -10.46
CA GLY A 66 -2.66 13.06 -9.15
C GLY A 66 -1.22 13.52 -9.26
N VAL A 67 -0.42 12.84 -10.10
CA VAL A 67 0.99 13.22 -10.37
C VAL A 67 1.09 14.62 -10.95
N GLY A 68 0.26 14.96 -11.93
CA GLY A 68 0.23 16.31 -12.53
C GLY A 68 -0.14 17.38 -11.50
N THR A 69 -1.14 17.11 -10.65
CA THR A 69 -1.56 18.05 -9.59
C THR A 69 -0.49 18.18 -8.51
N GLN A 70 0.20 17.10 -8.15
CA GLN A 70 1.33 17.13 -7.22
C GLN A 70 2.50 17.94 -7.80
N ALA A 71 2.82 17.76 -9.08
CA ALA A 71 3.85 18.52 -9.75
C ALA A 71 3.50 20.02 -9.76
N ALA A 72 2.23 20.38 -10.01
CA ALA A 72 1.76 21.76 -9.91
C ALA A 72 1.87 22.32 -8.48
N ALA A 73 1.53 21.51 -7.45
CA ALA A 73 1.71 21.88 -6.05
C ALA A 73 3.19 22.18 -5.71
N LEU A 74 4.10 21.33 -6.19
CA LEU A 74 5.56 21.47 -5.99
C LEU A 74 6.14 22.68 -6.75
N LYS A 75 5.53 23.07 -7.88
CA LYS A 75 5.92 24.30 -8.61
C LYS A 75 5.58 25.57 -7.82
N VAL A 76 4.47 25.56 -7.08
CA VAL A 76 3.97 26.72 -6.32
C VAL A 76 4.47 26.71 -4.87
N GLY A 77 4.83 25.55 -4.34
CA GLY A 77 5.26 25.35 -2.94
C GLY A 77 6.52 24.50 -2.80
N SER A 78 7.05 24.46 -1.58
CA SER A 78 8.21 23.60 -1.27
C SER A 78 7.81 22.14 -1.09
N VAL A 79 8.75 21.22 -1.30
CA VAL A 79 8.58 19.78 -1.02
C VAL A 79 8.17 19.56 0.44
N ALA A 80 8.79 20.28 1.37
CA ALA A 80 8.48 20.20 2.81
C ALA A 80 7.03 20.59 3.14
N ALA A 81 6.39 21.45 2.33
CA ALA A 81 4.99 21.82 2.51
C ALA A 81 4.03 20.80 1.86
N VAL A 82 4.39 20.24 0.71
CA VAL A 82 3.52 19.33 -0.07
C VAL A 82 3.51 17.91 0.50
N GLN A 83 4.66 17.39 0.90
CA GLN A 83 4.79 16.00 1.37
C GLN A 83 3.89 15.66 2.57
N PRO A 84 3.78 16.49 3.61
CA PRO A 84 2.86 16.23 4.71
C PRO A 84 1.39 16.14 4.27
N MET A 85 1.00 16.91 3.23
CA MET A 85 -0.37 16.88 2.70
C MET A 85 -0.69 15.57 1.99
N MET A 86 0.32 14.90 1.41
CA MET A 86 0.16 13.58 0.80
C MET A 86 -0.27 12.52 1.84
N ALA A 87 0.07 12.68 3.12
CA ALA A 87 -0.38 11.79 4.18
C ALA A 87 -1.93 11.77 4.30
N ALA A 88 -2.61 12.87 3.94
CA ALA A 88 -4.07 12.91 3.92
C ALA A 88 -4.71 11.91 2.93
N GLN A 89 -3.95 11.38 1.98
CA GLN A 89 -4.39 10.30 1.09
C GLN A 89 -5.01 9.14 1.87
N LEU A 90 -4.43 8.79 3.03
CA LEU A 90 -4.94 7.69 3.85
C LEU A 90 -6.35 7.97 4.40
N LEU A 91 -6.63 9.22 4.78
CA LEU A 91 -7.96 9.62 5.25
C LEU A 91 -8.99 9.54 4.12
N PHE A 92 -8.62 9.96 2.91
CA PHE A 92 -9.48 9.83 1.73
C PHE A 92 -9.70 8.37 1.34
N VAL A 93 -8.66 7.52 1.39
CA VAL A 93 -8.78 6.08 1.14
C VAL A 93 -9.76 5.44 2.13
N LEU A 94 -9.63 5.77 3.41
CA LEU A 94 -10.54 5.25 4.45
C LEU A 94 -11.99 5.66 4.18
N SER A 95 -12.21 6.93 3.81
CA SER A 95 -13.54 7.46 3.49
C SER A 95 -14.14 6.77 2.26
N LEU A 96 -13.36 6.60 1.19
CA LEU A 96 -13.81 5.96 -0.05
C LEU A 96 -14.13 4.47 0.16
N ALA A 97 -13.26 3.74 0.86
CA ALA A 97 -13.46 2.33 1.16
C ALA A 97 -14.72 2.09 2.00
N SER A 98 -14.99 2.97 2.97
CA SER A 98 -16.19 2.87 3.82
C SER A 98 -17.48 3.23 3.09
N GLY A 99 -17.40 4.14 2.10
CA GLY A 99 -18.53 4.51 1.27
C GLY A 99 -19.08 3.34 0.44
N GLU A 100 -18.22 2.42 -0.01
CA GLU A 100 -18.63 1.21 -0.73
C GLU A 100 -19.40 0.23 0.16
N GLU A 101 -19.01 0.12 1.43
CA GLU A 101 -19.69 -0.73 2.42
C GLU A 101 -20.98 -0.09 2.99
N ARG A 102 -21.34 1.11 2.56
CA ARG A 102 -22.46 1.92 3.11
C ARG A 102 -22.40 2.11 4.63
N ARG A 103 -21.22 2.06 5.22
CA ARG A 103 -20.97 2.24 6.66
C ARG A 103 -19.86 3.25 6.86
N TRP A 104 -20.11 4.22 7.72
CA TRP A 104 -19.07 5.17 8.12
C TRP A 104 -17.97 4.48 8.90
N PRO A 105 -16.69 4.90 8.73
CA PRO A 105 -15.59 4.38 9.53
C PRO A 105 -15.85 4.59 11.01
N SER A 106 -15.43 3.62 11.82
CA SER A 106 -15.57 3.77 13.26
C SER A 106 -14.66 4.90 13.79
N PRO A 107 -14.94 5.50 14.95
CA PRO A 107 -14.05 6.49 15.57
C PRO A 107 -12.63 5.92 15.80
N ARG A 108 -12.50 4.61 15.96
CA ARG A 108 -11.20 3.93 16.09
C ARG A 108 -10.43 3.94 14.78
N ASP A 109 -11.09 3.71 13.65
CA ASP A 109 -10.47 3.70 12.33
C ASP A 109 -9.95 5.11 11.99
N TRP A 110 -10.72 6.15 12.29
CA TRP A 110 -10.30 7.55 12.15
C TRP A 110 -9.10 7.89 13.03
N LYS A 111 -9.11 7.49 14.30
CA LYS A 111 -7.96 7.70 15.21
C LYS A 111 -6.71 7.00 14.70
N SER A 112 -6.85 5.78 14.17
CA SER A 112 -5.74 5.01 13.61
C SER A 112 -5.17 5.66 12.35
N ALA A 113 -6.03 6.09 11.42
CA ALA A 113 -5.61 6.79 10.21
C ALA A 113 -4.94 8.14 10.55
N LEU A 114 -5.49 8.91 11.49
CA LEU A 114 -4.89 10.16 11.96
C LEU A 114 -3.54 9.93 12.65
N ALA A 115 -3.38 8.85 13.42
CA ALA A 115 -2.11 8.50 14.03
C ALA A 115 -1.03 8.21 12.97
N VAL A 116 -1.36 7.45 11.91
CA VAL A 116 -0.44 7.21 10.78
C VAL A 116 -0.09 8.54 10.09
N CYS A 117 -1.07 9.38 9.79
CA CYS A 117 -0.85 10.67 9.15
C CYS A 117 0.03 11.59 10.00
N ALA A 118 -0.26 11.69 11.30
CA ALA A 118 0.53 12.51 12.23
C ALA A 118 1.97 12.00 12.37
N GLY A 119 2.15 10.69 12.48
CA GLY A 119 3.47 10.07 12.52
C GLY A 119 4.25 10.31 11.21
N LEU A 120 3.59 10.17 10.05
CA LEU A 120 4.24 10.42 8.76
C LEU A 120 4.62 11.90 8.59
N VAL A 121 3.74 12.83 8.95
CA VAL A 121 4.04 14.26 8.96
C VAL A 121 5.22 14.57 9.87
N LEU A 122 5.24 14.01 11.08
CA LEU A 122 6.33 14.21 12.03
C LEU A 122 7.66 13.65 11.48
N LEU A 123 7.65 12.46 10.87
CA LEU A 123 8.84 11.87 10.24
C LEU A 123 9.38 12.75 9.11
N LEU A 124 8.51 13.20 8.22
CA LEU A 124 8.90 14.01 7.06
C LEU A 124 9.38 15.42 7.43
N THR A 125 8.90 15.96 8.55
CA THR A 125 9.32 17.28 9.03
C THR A 125 10.56 17.22 9.92
N ALA A 126 10.82 16.07 10.56
CA ALA A 126 11.98 15.90 11.44
C ALA A 126 13.30 15.83 10.66
N ASP A 127 13.28 15.26 9.44
CA ASP A 127 14.51 15.11 8.65
C ASP A 127 14.27 15.29 7.16
N ALA A 128 14.57 16.48 6.67
CA ALA A 128 14.52 16.82 5.24
C ALA A 128 15.82 16.48 4.48
N SER A 129 16.89 15.99 5.17
CA SER A 129 18.26 15.91 4.61
C SER A 129 18.66 14.52 4.12
N SER A 130 17.80 13.53 4.19
CA SER A 130 18.14 12.11 4.05
C SER A 130 18.67 11.64 2.66
N LEU A 131 18.71 12.51 1.65
CA LEU A 131 19.22 12.16 0.31
C LEU A 131 20.29 13.14 -0.21
N THR A 132 20.98 13.86 0.67
CA THR A 132 21.97 14.90 0.27
C THR A 132 23.41 14.40 0.14
N GLY A 133 23.70 13.15 0.48
CA GLY A 133 25.03 12.55 0.37
C GLY A 133 25.40 12.13 -1.06
N GLU A 134 26.70 11.89 -1.29
CA GLU A 134 27.18 11.32 -2.56
C GLU A 134 26.94 9.80 -2.62
N PRO A 135 26.50 9.26 -3.78
CA PRO A 135 26.19 7.85 -3.91
C PRO A 135 27.45 6.98 -3.96
N HIS A 136 27.55 6.03 -3.05
CA HIS A 136 28.57 5.00 -3.11
C HIS A 136 28.04 3.76 -3.83
N ARG A 137 28.42 3.54 -5.09
CA ARG A 137 27.89 2.46 -5.97
C ARG A 137 27.89 1.08 -5.30
N ASN A 138 28.94 0.71 -4.57
CA ASN A 138 29.00 -0.57 -3.85
C ASN A 138 27.97 -0.67 -2.72
N ARG A 139 27.74 0.41 -1.98
CA ARG A 139 26.73 0.46 -0.91
C ARG A 139 25.32 0.41 -1.48
N VAL A 140 25.07 1.11 -2.60
CA VAL A 140 23.80 1.03 -3.33
C VAL A 140 23.52 -0.40 -3.77
N PHE A 141 24.52 -1.09 -4.33
CA PHE A 141 24.39 -2.49 -4.75
C PHE A 141 24.06 -3.41 -3.55
N MET A 142 24.80 -3.30 -2.45
CA MET A 142 24.52 -4.08 -1.22
C MET A 142 23.13 -3.80 -0.66
N ALA A 143 22.74 -2.52 -0.59
CA ALA A 143 21.41 -2.13 -0.15
C ALA A 143 20.32 -2.71 -1.06
N THR A 144 20.56 -2.73 -2.37
CA THR A 144 19.65 -3.35 -3.34
C THR A 144 19.48 -4.85 -3.09
N VAL A 145 20.60 -5.57 -2.92
CA VAL A 145 20.54 -7.02 -2.61
C VAL A 145 19.75 -7.27 -1.34
N CYS A 146 19.97 -6.47 -0.28
CA CYS A 146 19.23 -6.59 0.98
C CYS A 146 17.72 -6.32 0.78
N VAL A 147 17.38 -5.24 0.08
CA VAL A 147 15.97 -4.88 -0.15
C VAL A 147 15.28 -5.90 -1.05
N VAL A 148 15.90 -6.33 -2.14
CA VAL A 148 15.33 -7.36 -3.03
C VAL A 148 15.14 -8.68 -2.29
N SER A 149 16.11 -9.10 -1.48
CA SER A 149 15.97 -10.30 -0.64
C SER A 149 14.79 -10.17 0.32
N LEU A 150 14.64 -9.01 0.98
CA LEU A 150 13.53 -8.74 1.89
C LEU A 150 12.19 -8.75 1.14
N VAL A 151 12.10 -8.14 -0.03
CA VAL A 151 10.90 -8.16 -0.89
C VAL A 151 10.50 -9.59 -1.25
N LEU A 152 11.46 -10.42 -1.63
CA LEU A 152 11.22 -11.83 -1.96
C LEU A 152 10.75 -12.63 -0.73
N ILE A 153 11.35 -12.41 0.44
CA ILE A 153 10.93 -13.03 1.71
C ILE A 153 9.50 -12.60 2.05
N LEU A 154 9.20 -11.29 2.04
CA LEU A 154 7.88 -10.77 2.32
C LEU A 154 6.84 -11.34 1.35
N ARG A 155 7.17 -11.42 0.08
CA ARG A 155 6.31 -12.02 -0.95
C ARG A 155 6.08 -13.51 -0.71
N GLN A 156 7.10 -14.26 -0.30
CA GLN A 156 6.99 -15.68 0.01
C GLN A 156 6.14 -15.91 1.27
N VAL A 157 6.39 -15.15 2.34
CA VAL A 157 5.60 -15.22 3.58
C VAL A 157 4.15 -14.86 3.32
N SER A 158 3.88 -13.84 2.49
CA SER A 158 2.52 -13.40 2.16
C SER A 158 1.66 -14.49 1.50
N ARG A 159 2.27 -15.48 0.84
CA ARG A 159 1.55 -16.60 0.21
C ARG A 159 0.97 -17.58 1.23
N HIS A 160 1.51 -17.60 2.43
CA HIS A 160 1.16 -18.57 3.49
C HIS A 160 0.44 -17.91 4.67
N THR A 161 0.05 -16.63 4.54
CA THR A 161 -0.59 -15.87 5.61
C THR A 161 -2.04 -15.53 5.28
N PHE A 162 -2.75 -15.04 6.29
CA PHE A 162 -4.13 -14.57 6.14
C PHE A 162 -4.22 -13.39 5.16
N PRO A 163 -5.32 -13.23 4.41
CA PRO A 163 -5.46 -12.21 3.37
C PRO A 163 -5.13 -10.79 3.82
N TRP A 164 -5.57 -10.37 5.02
CA TRP A 164 -5.28 -9.03 5.52
C TRP A 164 -3.78 -8.78 5.76
N LEU A 165 -3.08 -9.81 6.30
CA LEU A 165 -1.64 -9.74 6.52
C LEU A 165 -0.87 -9.84 5.20
N ALA A 166 -1.38 -10.64 4.26
CA ALA A 166 -0.82 -10.73 2.91
C ALA A 166 -0.83 -9.38 2.20
N GLY A 167 -1.97 -8.66 2.23
CA GLY A 167 -2.07 -7.30 1.66
C GLY A 167 -1.10 -6.31 2.31
N LEU A 168 -0.94 -6.37 3.63
CA LEU A 168 0.00 -5.53 4.37
C LEU A 168 1.45 -5.86 4.00
N LEU A 169 1.85 -7.13 4.03
CA LEU A 169 3.23 -7.56 3.71
C LEU A 169 3.62 -7.21 2.27
N VAL A 170 2.71 -7.40 1.33
CA VAL A 170 2.94 -7.02 -0.08
C VAL A 170 2.95 -5.49 -0.23
N GLY A 171 2.15 -4.76 0.56
CA GLY A 171 2.20 -3.30 0.64
C GLY A 171 3.56 -2.79 1.12
N VAL A 172 4.14 -3.41 2.16
CA VAL A 172 5.51 -3.15 2.60
C VAL A 172 6.52 -3.42 1.48
N ALA A 173 6.40 -4.57 0.80
CA ALA A 173 7.27 -4.92 -0.32
C ALA A 173 7.18 -3.91 -1.47
N ALA A 174 5.99 -3.41 -1.79
CA ALA A 174 5.78 -2.36 -2.78
C ALA A 174 6.45 -1.03 -2.35
N GLY A 175 6.30 -0.63 -1.07
CA GLY A 175 6.95 0.55 -0.51
C GLY A 175 8.49 0.48 -0.58
N LEU A 176 9.07 -0.69 -0.32
CA LEU A 176 10.51 -0.93 -0.48
C LEU A 176 10.97 -0.77 -1.94
N CYS A 177 10.20 -1.29 -2.91
CA CYS A 177 10.49 -1.10 -4.33
C CYS A 177 10.41 0.38 -4.73
N HIS A 178 9.44 1.14 -4.21
CA HIS A 178 9.35 2.58 -4.46
C HIS A 178 10.51 3.37 -3.86
N ALA A 179 10.99 2.97 -2.67
CA ALA A 179 12.18 3.58 -2.07
C ALA A 179 13.44 3.33 -2.90
N LEU A 180 13.64 2.10 -3.39
CA LEU A 180 14.74 1.80 -4.33
C LEU A 180 14.60 2.56 -5.66
N ASN A 181 13.37 2.68 -6.17
CA ASN A 181 13.09 3.45 -7.37
C ASN A 181 13.53 4.91 -7.22
N ALA A 182 13.29 5.53 -6.06
CA ALA A 182 13.74 6.88 -5.77
C ALA A 182 15.28 7.00 -5.74
N VAL A 183 15.98 5.99 -5.21
CA VAL A 183 17.47 5.92 -5.22
C VAL A 183 17.99 5.86 -6.65
N TYR A 184 17.44 4.96 -7.47
CA TYR A 184 17.90 4.82 -8.86
C TYR A 184 17.51 6.01 -9.72
N LEU A 185 16.36 6.63 -9.46
CA LEU A 185 15.99 7.87 -10.13
C LEU A 185 16.99 8.97 -9.86
N LYS A 186 17.43 9.13 -8.59
CA LYS A 186 18.48 10.10 -8.24
C LYS A 186 19.77 9.84 -9.00
N LEU A 187 20.27 8.59 -9.01
CA LEU A 187 21.50 8.21 -9.73
C LEU A 187 21.38 8.50 -11.23
N THR A 188 20.26 8.11 -11.84
CA THR A 188 20.01 8.30 -13.28
C THR A 188 19.95 9.79 -13.65
N VAL A 189 19.29 10.59 -12.83
CA VAL A 189 19.13 12.04 -13.05
C VAL A 189 20.47 12.75 -12.90
N GLU A 190 21.28 12.41 -11.88
CA GLU A 190 22.62 12.96 -11.69
C GLU A 190 23.52 12.69 -12.90
N ASP A 191 23.55 11.45 -13.41
CA ASP A 191 24.34 11.09 -14.60
C ASP A 191 23.86 11.83 -15.85
N LEU A 192 22.55 11.99 -16.02
CA LEU A 192 21.93 12.69 -17.15
C LEU A 192 22.27 14.18 -17.16
N PHE A 193 22.23 14.85 -16.01
CA PHE A 193 22.56 16.29 -15.90
C PHE A 193 24.06 16.56 -16.11
N HIS A 194 24.93 15.59 -15.95
CA HIS A 194 26.35 15.69 -16.30
C HIS A 194 26.63 15.51 -17.81
N GLY A 195 25.58 15.51 -18.67
CA GLY A 195 25.68 15.45 -20.12
C GLY A 195 26.06 14.08 -20.68
N ARG A 196 25.97 13.02 -19.88
CA ARG A 196 26.38 11.66 -20.24
C ARG A 196 25.22 10.78 -20.74
N VAL A 197 24.36 11.31 -21.60
CA VAL A 197 23.13 10.60 -22.03
C VAL A 197 23.39 9.17 -22.52
N LEU A 198 24.38 8.98 -23.39
CA LEU A 198 24.75 7.66 -23.92
C LEU A 198 25.36 6.76 -22.83
N ALA A 199 26.17 7.33 -21.93
CA ALA A 199 26.73 6.60 -20.80
C ALA A 199 25.63 6.18 -19.81
N THR A 200 24.69 7.06 -19.53
CA THR A 200 23.52 6.77 -18.67
C THR A 200 22.68 5.62 -19.21
N LEU A 201 22.41 5.60 -20.53
CA LEU A 201 21.67 4.51 -21.18
C LEU A 201 22.45 3.18 -21.20
N SER A 202 23.78 3.22 -21.05
CA SER A 202 24.64 2.02 -21.00
C SER A 202 24.91 1.56 -19.57
N ASP A 203 24.52 2.32 -18.55
CA ASP A 203 24.78 2.01 -17.15
C ASP A 203 23.59 1.26 -16.50
N TRP A 204 23.88 0.37 -15.56
CA TRP A 204 22.92 -0.51 -14.90
C TRP A 204 21.83 0.20 -14.09
N PRO A 205 22.02 1.41 -13.49
CA PRO A 205 20.98 2.08 -12.69
C PRO A 205 19.69 2.37 -13.45
N VAL A 206 19.76 2.68 -14.76
CA VAL A 206 18.57 2.91 -15.60
C VAL A 206 17.71 1.65 -15.68
N TYR A 207 18.32 0.50 -15.91
CA TYR A 207 17.60 -0.78 -15.98
C TYR A 207 17.05 -1.19 -14.61
N ALA A 208 17.79 -0.88 -13.53
CA ALA A 208 17.33 -1.10 -12.17
C ALA A 208 16.16 -0.16 -11.80
N LEU A 209 16.16 1.08 -12.31
CA LEU A 209 15.03 2.02 -12.18
C LEU A 209 13.75 1.45 -12.81
N ASP A 210 13.84 0.97 -14.06
CA ASP A 210 12.70 0.36 -14.74
C ASP A 210 12.24 -0.92 -14.05
N ALA A 211 13.17 -1.78 -13.65
CA ALA A 211 12.85 -3.03 -12.96
C ALA A 211 12.15 -2.79 -11.63
N THR A 212 12.61 -1.81 -10.84
CA THR A 212 11.98 -1.46 -9.55
C THR A 212 10.64 -0.75 -9.73
N ALA A 213 10.48 0.09 -10.76
CA ALA A 213 9.21 0.71 -11.10
C ALA A 213 8.15 -0.33 -11.47
N LEU A 214 8.50 -1.26 -12.38
CA LEU A 214 7.60 -2.34 -12.80
C LEU A 214 7.28 -3.30 -11.65
N SER A 215 8.29 -3.70 -10.87
CA SER A 215 8.09 -4.58 -9.72
C SER A 215 7.22 -3.92 -8.65
N GLY A 216 7.47 -2.65 -8.34
CA GLY A 216 6.66 -1.87 -7.41
C GLY A 216 5.21 -1.78 -7.86
N MET A 217 4.98 -1.46 -9.15
CA MET A 217 3.65 -1.43 -9.74
C MET A 217 2.92 -2.77 -9.62
N LEU A 218 3.59 -3.89 -9.94
CA LEU A 218 3.00 -5.22 -9.83
C LEU A 218 2.67 -5.58 -8.38
N LEU A 219 3.56 -5.27 -7.44
CA LEU A 219 3.34 -5.52 -6.02
C LEU A 219 2.17 -4.69 -5.49
N VAL A 220 1.99 -3.44 -5.93
CA VAL A 220 0.79 -2.64 -5.59
C VAL A 220 -0.49 -3.34 -6.04
N GLN A 221 -0.54 -3.85 -7.28
CA GLN A 221 -1.72 -4.57 -7.77
C GLN A 221 -1.98 -5.84 -6.97
N ILE A 222 -0.94 -6.58 -6.60
CA ILE A 222 -1.06 -7.78 -5.76
C ILE A 222 -1.52 -7.39 -4.34
N ALA A 223 -1.01 -6.31 -3.76
CA ALA A 223 -1.43 -5.85 -2.44
C ALA A 223 -2.91 -5.48 -2.41
N PHE A 224 -3.39 -4.74 -3.42
CA PHE A 224 -4.81 -4.36 -3.55
C PHE A 224 -5.72 -5.57 -3.76
N ALA A 225 -5.19 -6.60 -4.37
CA ALA A 225 -5.88 -7.84 -4.64
C ALA A 225 -5.90 -8.81 -3.45
N SER A 226 -4.92 -8.69 -2.54
CA SER A 226 -4.72 -9.68 -1.47
C SER A 226 -5.46 -9.35 -0.18
N GLY A 227 -5.92 -8.09 0.00
CA GLY A 227 -6.50 -7.68 1.27
C GLY A 227 -7.22 -6.34 1.25
N PRO A 228 -7.65 -5.85 2.43
CA PRO A 228 -8.32 -4.56 2.54
C PRO A 228 -7.39 -3.39 2.16
N LEU A 229 -7.97 -2.39 1.46
CA LEU A 229 -7.23 -1.27 0.90
C LEU A 229 -6.51 -0.39 1.95
N PRO A 230 -7.16 0.02 3.08
CA PRO A 230 -6.54 0.97 4.00
C PRO A 230 -5.22 0.49 4.60
N PRO A 231 -5.09 -0.75 5.14
CA PRO A 231 -3.81 -1.22 5.68
C PRO A 231 -2.75 -1.43 4.59
N ALA A 232 -3.11 -1.84 3.38
CA ALA A 232 -2.16 -1.98 2.27
C ALA A 232 -1.58 -0.63 1.84
N VAL A 233 -2.43 0.40 1.68
CA VAL A 233 -2.00 1.76 1.33
C VAL A 233 -1.19 2.39 2.47
N ALA A 234 -1.60 2.20 3.73
CA ALA A 234 -0.85 2.68 4.88
C ALA A 234 0.54 2.05 4.94
N ALA A 235 0.64 0.72 4.79
CA ALA A 235 1.91 0.01 4.82
C ALA A 235 2.86 0.51 3.72
N MET A 236 2.37 0.64 2.49
CA MET A 236 3.14 1.14 1.35
C MET A 236 3.56 2.60 1.57
N GLY A 237 2.62 3.46 1.97
CA GLY A 237 2.83 4.90 2.14
C GLY A 237 3.81 5.23 3.27
N VAL A 238 3.91 4.37 4.29
CA VAL A 238 4.86 4.52 5.40
C VAL A 238 6.21 3.90 5.04
N THR A 239 6.20 2.72 4.43
CA THR A 239 7.46 2.00 4.13
C THR A 239 8.33 2.78 3.15
N ASN A 240 7.72 3.45 2.16
CA ASN A 240 8.48 4.23 1.18
C ASN A 240 9.36 5.32 1.84
N PRO A 241 8.86 6.28 2.63
CA PRO A 241 9.70 7.30 3.25
C PRO A 241 10.67 6.73 4.31
N VAL A 242 10.23 5.73 5.11
CA VAL A 242 11.11 5.08 6.10
C VAL A 242 12.28 4.37 5.41
N ALA A 243 11.99 3.59 4.39
CA ALA A 243 13.04 2.89 3.62
C ALA A 243 13.94 3.88 2.87
N SER A 244 13.37 4.95 2.28
CA SER A 244 14.15 6.01 1.63
C SER A 244 15.10 6.71 2.61
N PHE A 245 14.65 6.96 3.82
CA PHE A 245 15.49 7.52 4.89
C PHE A 245 16.66 6.57 5.25
N VAL A 246 16.36 5.29 5.48
CA VAL A 246 17.39 4.28 5.79
C VAL A 246 18.36 4.12 4.63
N LEU A 247 17.86 4.06 3.39
CA LEU A 247 18.69 3.97 2.18
C LEU A 247 19.54 5.24 1.98
N GLY A 248 19.01 6.41 2.35
CA GLY A 248 19.75 7.67 2.36
C GLY A 248 21.01 7.58 3.24
N ILE A 249 20.86 7.09 4.45
CA ILE A 249 21.99 6.90 5.39
C ILE A 249 22.96 5.82 4.87
N LEU A 250 22.45 4.68 4.44
CA LEU A 250 23.28 3.52 4.10
C LEU A 250 23.98 3.66 2.74
N ALA A 251 23.29 4.18 1.73
CA ALA A 251 23.75 4.20 0.35
C ALA A 251 24.40 5.53 -0.04
N PHE A 252 23.99 6.67 0.57
CA PHE A 252 24.47 8.01 0.23
C PHE A 252 25.35 8.64 1.30
N ASP A 253 25.68 7.90 2.35
CA ASP A 253 26.49 8.42 3.47
C ASP A 253 25.88 9.68 4.12
N ALA A 254 24.56 9.78 4.04
CA ALA A 254 23.86 10.90 4.67
C ALA A 254 24.12 10.89 6.19
N PRO A 255 24.37 12.05 6.79
CA PRO A 255 24.66 12.10 8.22
C PRO A 255 23.46 11.58 9.02
N ALA A 256 23.69 10.53 9.81
CA ALA A 256 22.67 10.06 10.74
C ALA A 256 22.32 11.17 11.76
N PRO A 257 21.04 11.40 12.06
CA PRO A 257 20.64 12.41 13.01
C PRO A 257 21.23 12.12 14.39
N ARG A 258 21.87 13.13 14.98
CA ARG A 258 22.50 13.04 16.32
C ARG A 258 21.79 13.91 17.34
N ASP A 259 20.94 14.81 16.88
CA ASP A 259 20.16 15.67 17.77
C ASP A 259 19.12 14.81 18.53
N PRO A 260 19.12 14.84 19.88
CA PRO A 260 18.13 14.14 20.69
C PRO A 260 16.68 14.53 20.36
N GLY A 261 16.44 15.78 19.94
CA GLY A 261 15.12 16.25 19.50
C GLY A 261 14.65 15.53 18.23
N VAL A 262 15.53 15.42 17.22
CA VAL A 262 15.24 14.70 15.98
C VAL A 262 15.05 13.20 16.24
N LEU A 263 15.91 12.59 17.06
CA LEU A 263 15.78 11.17 17.42
C LEU A 263 14.47 10.87 18.15
N SER A 264 14.08 11.74 19.09
CA SER A 264 12.79 11.60 19.78
C SER A 264 11.61 11.77 18.85
N ALA A 265 11.67 12.71 17.90
CA ALA A 265 10.64 12.91 16.88
C ALA A 265 10.51 11.66 15.97
N ILE A 266 11.63 11.08 15.54
CA ILE A 266 11.65 9.83 14.75
C ILE A 266 11.05 8.66 15.56
N ALA A 267 11.41 8.52 16.84
CA ALA A 267 10.89 7.47 17.71
C ALA A 267 9.37 7.62 17.93
N VAL A 268 8.90 8.83 18.21
CA VAL A 268 7.46 9.13 18.36
C VAL A 268 6.71 8.91 17.05
N SER A 269 7.28 9.32 15.91
CA SER A 269 6.68 9.09 14.61
C SER A 269 6.53 7.59 14.33
N GLY A 270 7.58 6.80 14.58
CA GLY A 270 7.56 5.35 14.43
C GLY A 270 6.49 4.69 15.31
N LEU A 271 6.35 5.12 16.56
CA LEU A 271 5.32 4.63 17.47
C LEU A 271 3.90 4.96 16.97
N LEU A 272 3.66 6.21 16.57
CA LEU A 272 2.36 6.65 16.03
C LEU A 272 1.97 5.86 14.78
N ILE A 273 2.92 5.65 13.87
CA ILE A 273 2.74 4.87 12.66
C ILE A 273 2.41 3.41 12.99
N ALA A 274 3.19 2.78 13.88
CA ALA A 274 2.97 1.39 14.27
C ALA A 274 1.58 1.19 14.92
N LEU A 275 1.21 2.04 15.87
CA LEU A 275 -0.09 2.00 16.53
C LEU A 275 -1.23 2.23 15.53
N GLY A 276 -1.06 3.17 14.61
CA GLY A 276 -2.04 3.48 13.57
C GLY A 276 -2.23 2.31 12.58
N ILE A 277 -1.15 1.67 12.12
CA ILE A 277 -1.23 0.50 11.23
C ILE A 277 -1.91 -0.68 11.93
N VAL A 278 -1.52 -0.98 13.18
CA VAL A 278 -2.17 -2.03 13.98
C VAL A 278 -3.65 -1.74 14.18
N GLY A 279 -4.00 -0.48 14.43
CA GLY A 279 -5.40 -0.07 14.56
C GLY A 279 -6.19 -0.25 13.26
N LEU A 280 -5.63 0.16 12.10
CA LEU A 280 -6.25 -0.04 10.79
C LEU A 280 -6.36 -1.51 10.40
N ALA A 281 -5.37 -2.33 10.74
CA ALA A 281 -5.41 -3.77 10.51
C ALA A 281 -6.51 -4.47 11.33
N ASN A 282 -6.82 -3.94 12.52
CA ASN A 282 -7.90 -4.41 13.39
C ASN A 282 -9.25 -3.71 13.14
N ALA A 283 -9.35 -2.85 12.13
CA ALA A 283 -10.59 -2.15 11.80
C ALA A 283 -11.74 -3.13 11.54
N SER A 284 -12.94 -2.74 11.94
CA SER A 284 -14.14 -3.59 11.81
C SER A 284 -14.46 -3.97 10.37
N SER A 285 -14.14 -3.12 9.42
CA SER A 285 -14.27 -3.38 7.98
C SER A 285 -13.35 -4.51 7.51
N ALA A 286 -12.11 -4.57 8.02
CA ALA A 286 -11.17 -5.63 7.70
C ALA A 286 -11.56 -6.98 8.30
N ARG A 287 -12.15 -7.00 9.50
CA ARG A 287 -12.55 -8.23 10.19
C ARG A 287 -13.75 -8.92 9.53
N ARG A 288 -14.76 -8.17 9.09
CA ARG A 288 -16.04 -8.74 8.60
C ARG A 288 -15.94 -9.33 7.20
N LEU A 289 -15.07 -8.81 6.35
CA LEU A 289 -14.82 -9.37 5.01
C LEU A 289 -14.18 -10.76 5.05
N TYR A 290 -13.46 -11.08 6.14
CA TYR A 290 -12.70 -12.33 6.25
C TYR A 290 -13.16 -13.25 7.38
N TRP A 291 -14.09 -12.78 8.24
CA TRP A 291 -14.76 -13.57 9.27
C TRP A 291 -16.26 -13.32 9.13
N PRO A 292 -16.95 -14.01 8.19
CA PRO A 292 -18.42 -14.02 8.20
C PRO A 292 -18.82 -14.56 9.56
N ASP A 293 -19.71 -13.82 10.23
CA ASP A 293 -20.26 -14.17 11.53
C ASP A 293 -20.77 -15.64 11.47
N THR A 294 -20.03 -16.57 12.02
CA THR A 294 -20.48 -17.94 12.31
C THR A 294 -21.46 -17.96 13.48
N GLU A 295 -21.96 -16.78 13.91
CA GLU A 295 -22.90 -16.62 15.02
C GLU A 295 -24.34 -16.34 14.59
N SER A 296 -24.77 -16.73 13.39
CA SER A 296 -26.20 -16.82 13.09
C SER A 296 -26.73 -18.26 13.05
N GLY A 297 -26.03 -19.17 13.73
CA GLY A 297 -26.59 -20.44 14.13
C GLY A 297 -27.53 -20.17 15.31
N GLY A 298 -28.80 -19.87 15.03
CA GLY A 298 -29.83 -19.96 16.03
C GLY A 298 -29.83 -21.33 16.71
N PRO A 299 -30.32 -21.43 17.96
CA PRO A 299 -30.30 -22.69 18.68
C PRO A 299 -30.99 -23.77 17.86
N PHE A 300 -30.27 -24.87 17.64
CA PHE A 300 -30.88 -26.12 17.17
C PHE A 300 -32.09 -26.39 18.06
N THR A 301 -33.27 -26.09 17.58
CA THR A 301 -34.48 -26.67 18.15
C THR A 301 -34.41 -28.16 17.80
N THR A 302 -33.99 -28.96 18.79
CA THR A 302 -34.24 -30.38 18.80
C THR A 302 -35.77 -30.53 18.84
N ASP A 303 -36.38 -30.65 17.66
CA ASP A 303 -37.70 -31.20 17.57
C ASP A 303 -37.62 -32.64 18.08
N THR A 304 -38.01 -32.79 19.30
CA THR A 304 -38.35 -34.11 19.88
C THR A 304 -39.44 -34.71 19.00
N VAL A 305 -39.04 -35.70 18.23
CA VAL A 305 -39.98 -36.63 17.58
C VAL A 305 -40.69 -37.38 18.69
N ASP A 306 -41.87 -36.92 19.08
CA ASP A 306 -42.80 -37.70 19.88
C ASP A 306 -43.20 -38.92 19.07
N ALA A 307 -42.73 -40.06 19.55
CA ALA A 307 -43.24 -41.34 19.15
C ALA A 307 -44.62 -41.51 19.78
N ASP A 308 -45.65 -41.32 19.03
CA ASP A 308 -46.99 -41.82 19.45
C ASP A 308 -47.39 -43.01 18.59
N HIS A 309 -47.75 -44.03 19.31
CA HIS A 309 -48.22 -45.34 18.86
C HIS A 309 -49.65 -45.23 18.26
N GLY A 310 -49.92 -45.97 17.24
CA GLY A 310 -51.25 -46.52 17.07
C GLY A 310 -51.81 -46.48 15.66
N GLY A 311 -52.09 -47.65 15.12
CA GLY A 311 -53.16 -47.76 14.13
C GLY A 311 -52.85 -48.57 12.85
N VAL A 312 -52.91 -49.84 13.03
CA VAL A 312 -53.38 -50.92 12.10
C VAL A 312 -54.29 -50.39 10.96
N GLY A 313 -54.02 -50.76 9.74
CA GLY A 313 -54.88 -50.54 8.56
C GLY A 313 -54.40 -51.26 7.31
N ARG A 314 -54.63 -52.56 7.20
CA ARG A 314 -54.55 -53.34 5.92
C ARG A 314 -55.56 -52.84 4.91
N GLN A 315 -55.19 -52.77 3.65
CA GLN A 315 -55.94 -53.22 2.42
C GLN A 315 -55.04 -52.93 1.22
N ARG A 316 -54.58 -53.87 0.53
CA ARG A 316 -54.96 -54.78 -0.59
C ARG A 316 -55.43 -54.07 -1.84
N CYS A 317 -54.73 -54.42 -2.94
CA CYS A 317 -55.14 -54.60 -4.32
C CYS A 317 -55.54 -53.31 -5.08
N SER A 318 -54.99 -52.97 -6.17
CA SER A 318 -54.88 -53.62 -7.48
C SER A 318 -53.74 -53.02 -8.32
#